data_91791cac16bc4868007349e68649a062
#
_entry.id   91791cac16bc4868007349e68649a062
#
_cell.length_a   1.000
_cell.length_b   1.000
_cell.length_c   1.000
_cell.angle_alpha   90.00
_cell.angle_beta   90.00
_cell.angle_gamma   90.00
#
_symmetry.space_group_name_H-M   'P 1'
#
loop_
_entity.id
_entity.type
_entity.pdbx_description
1 polymer ?
#
loop_
_entity_poly.entity_id
_entity_poly.type
_entity_poly.pdbx_seq_one_letter_code
_entity_poly.pdbx_strand_id
1 'polypeptide(L)'
;MTDTLITNAYVITMDEGRRVFTSGHVAIKDGKIASVGQMKDAPKDAKTVLDARGKVAMPGFANTHNHLVQGAFRAYNDDRWPVLDLPTAVRNLLKQLFTMTARMDGERTQKIVRLHLLDMLKCGYTATHDEHFTNICKDSADGAYEAVKESGMRGFLARCVISGERVPQAASESAEAGLIEVERLRGKYNSDRIEVVPGILNLSFFADPQDMRRLREGADRMGSRLDVDMTDNSRGAILKARGFEGGQLEYYESFGVLDGPIYAGKGHELLPREFARLGQLDARFSLVPVLRFFDGRGLPVHHFLAQGVLPGLGTDAPMVADCQSPFEMMRKTILAQNLCVKREQAEGLDRPAPAHWLTSETVLEMATLGGAHTLFKDDVSGSLAPGKAGDLILVDLAKAETAPSHANRRVPGLLVWAAQSSSVDTVFVAGEKLIEAGRSTRWNEDEIIADAEQVLADIAAETGYAEMLPPRTPGQSFRQWNYL
;
A
#
# COMPACT_ATOMS: atom_id res chain seq x y z
N MET A 1 11.98 -28.89 17.37
CA MET A 1 13.13 -27.95 17.33
C MET A 1 12.66 -26.72 16.59
N THR A 2 12.96 -25.54 17.08
CA THR A 2 12.64 -24.25 16.46
C THR A 2 13.57 -24.03 15.24
N ASP A 3 13.04 -23.48 14.14
CA ASP A 3 13.89 -23.19 12.97
C ASP A 3 14.73 -21.93 13.19
N THR A 4 14.08 -20.83 13.59
CA THR A 4 14.75 -19.58 13.91
C THR A 4 14.28 -19.07 15.26
N LEU A 5 15.23 -18.71 16.13
CA LEU A 5 14.98 -18.07 17.42
C LEU A 5 15.61 -16.68 17.43
N ILE A 6 14.79 -15.66 17.51
CA ILE A 6 15.19 -14.27 17.69
C ILE A 6 15.22 -14.00 19.19
N THR A 7 16.34 -13.49 19.71
CA THR A 7 16.58 -13.30 21.15
C THR A 7 16.92 -11.85 21.46
N ASN A 8 16.70 -11.45 22.72
CA ASN A 8 17.07 -10.13 23.26
C ASN A 8 16.45 -8.92 22.56
N ALA A 9 15.40 -9.13 21.76
CA ALA A 9 14.71 -8.05 21.07
C ALA A 9 13.79 -7.25 22.01
N TYR A 10 13.59 -5.97 21.69
CA TYR A 10 12.39 -5.28 22.13
C TYR A 10 11.25 -5.75 21.24
N VAL A 11 10.27 -6.48 21.78
CA VAL A 11 9.22 -7.11 20.97
C VAL A 11 7.90 -6.35 21.09
N ILE A 12 7.34 -5.93 19.97
CA ILE A 12 5.99 -5.36 19.85
C ILE A 12 5.14 -6.41 19.13
N THR A 13 4.18 -7.00 19.82
CA THR A 13 3.45 -8.15 19.27
C THR A 13 2.30 -7.78 18.34
N MET A 14 1.65 -6.66 18.54
CA MET A 14 0.37 -6.30 17.88
C MET A 14 -0.70 -7.38 18.02
N ASP A 15 -0.57 -8.30 18.98
CA ASP A 15 -1.57 -9.30 19.29
C ASP A 15 -2.78 -8.70 20.04
N GLU A 16 -3.78 -9.51 20.32
CA GLU A 16 -5.01 -9.05 20.98
C GLU A 16 -4.73 -8.29 22.29
N GLY A 17 -3.74 -8.77 23.07
CA GLY A 17 -3.29 -8.12 24.31
C GLY A 17 -2.37 -6.92 24.12
N ARG A 18 -1.95 -6.58 22.89
CA ARG A 18 -0.98 -5.50 22.57
C ARG A 18 0.27 -5.59 23.44
N ARG A 19 0.78 -6.80 23.65
CA ARG A 19 1.90 -7.08 24.55
C ARG A 19 3.20 -6.50 24.01
N VAL A 20 4.00 -5.96 24.93
CA VAL A 20 5.34 -5.45 24.65
C VAL A 20 6.33 -6.10 25.63
N PHE A 21 7.42 -6.66 25.09
CA PHE A 21 8.49 -7.25 25.88
C PHE A 21 9.77 -6.44 25.66
N THR A 22 10.27 -5.78 26.71
CA THR A 22 11.50 -4.95 26.63
C THR A 22 12.77 -5.77 26.40
N SER A 23 12.74 -7.06 26.74
CA SER A 23 13.72 -8.07 26.40
C SER A 23 12.94 -9.37 26.17
N GLY A 24 12.69 -9.68 24.90
CA GLY A 24 11.85 -10.78 24.50
C GLY A 24 12.51 -11.70 23.48
N HIS A 25 11.76 -12.73 23.14
CA HIS A 25 12.09 -13.67 22.07
C HIS A 25 10.92 -13.82 21.10
N VAL A 26 11.24 -14.18 19.86
CA VAL A 26 10.30 -14.68 18.86
C VAL A 26 10.87 -15.98 18.30
N ALA A 27 10.12 -17.07 18.40
CA ALA A 27 10.49 -18.36 17.84
C ALA A 27 9.64 -18.67 16.61
N ILE A 28 10.29 -19.07 15.52
CA ILE A 28 9.66 -19.46 14.26
C ILE A 28 9.90 -20.93 14.03
N LYS A 29 8.83 -21.64 13.65
CA LYS A 29 8.87 -23.05 13.28
C LYS A 29 7.92 -23.29 12.11
N ASP A 30 8.38 -24.00 11.09
CA ASP A 30 7.57 -24.34 9.90
C ASP A 30 6.88 -23.09 9.28
N GLY A 31 7.63 -21.99 9.20
CA GLY A 31 7.14 -20.73 8.65
C GLY A 31 6.18 -19.92 9.54
N LYS A 32 5.86 -20.39 10.75
CA LYS A 32 4.90 -19.78 11.67
C LYS A 32 5.55 -19.37 12.98
N ILE A 33 4.96 -18.38 13.65
CA ILE A 33 5.31 -18.00 15.01
C ILE A 33 4.94 -19.18 15.93
N ALA A 34 5.95 -19.80 16.53
CA ALA A 34 5.76 -20.88 17.49
C ALA A 34 5.57 -20.36 18.92
N SER A 35 6.35 -19.33 19.30
CA SER A 35 6.19 -18.65 20.57
C SER A 35 6.73 -17.21 20.51
N VAL A 36 6.19 -16.36 21.38
CA VAL A 36 6.67 -15.00 21.63
C VAL A 36 6.51 -14.72 23.12
N GLY A 37 7.51 -14.08 23.74
CA GLY A 37 7.46 -13.84 25.19
C GLY A 37 8.73 -13.22 25.73
N GLN A 38 8.86 -13.25 27.06
CA GLN A 38 10.04 -12.78 27.76
C GLN A 38 11.23 -13.72 27.49
N MET A 39 12.44 -13.20 27.54
CA MET A 39 13.67 -14.00 27.30
C MET A 39 13.79 -15.23 28.20
N LYS A 40 13.35 -15.15 29.47
CA LYS A 40 13.40 -16.29 30.41
C LYS A 40 12.57 -17.51 29.93
N ASP A 41 11.58 -17.28 29.08
CA ASP A 41 10.65 -18.28 28.55
C ASP A 41 11.05 -18.74 27.14
N ALA A 42 12.20 -18.30 26.62
CA ALA A 42 12.69 -18.64 25.29
C ALA A 42 12.99 -20.14 25.15
N PRO A 43 12.64 -20.76 24.00
CA PRO A 43 13.06 -22.12 23.69
C PRO A 43 14.58 -22.28 23.78
N LYS A 44 15.05 -23.44 24.26
CA LYS A 44 16.49 -23.71 24.41
C LYS A 44 17.15 -24.18 23.10
N ASP A 45 16.36 -24.80 22.22
CA ASP A 45 16.88 -25.44 21.01
C ASP A 45 16.31 -24.78 19.75
N ALA A 46 17.19 -24.27 18.92
CA ALA A 46 16.89 -23.72 17.60
C ALA A 46 18.00 -24.05 16.61
N LYS A 47 17.62 -24.20 15.31
CA LYS A 47 18.60 -24.40 14.24
C LYS A 47 19.43 -23.13 14.01
N THR A 48 18.77 -21.98 14.08
CA THR A 48 19.40 -20.66 13.92
C THR A 48 19.00 -19.77 15.10
N VAL A 49 19.97 -19.11 15.72
CA VAL A 49 19.75 -18.13 16.78
C VAL A 49 20.23 -16.77 16.29
N LEU A 50 19.36 -15.76 16.39
CA LEU A 50 19.60 -14.37 15.99
C LEU A 50 19.55 -13.49 17.23
N ASP A 51 20.68 -12.92 17.64
CA ASP A 51 20.72 -11.92 18.71
C ASP A 51 20.26 -10.56 18.16
N ALA A 52 19.09 -10.12 18.59
CA ALA A 52 18.46 -8.86 18.19
C ALA A 52 18.58 -7.76 19.26
N ARG A 53 19.67 -7.78 20.03
CA ARG A 53 19.94 -6.76 21.05
C ARG A 53 20.05 -5.38 20.40
N GLY A 54 19.31 -4.40 20.93
CA GLY A 54 19.23 -3.05 20.36
C GLY A 54 18.25 -2.92 19.21
N LYS A 55 17.57 -4.01 18.80
CA LYS A 55 16.57 -4.01 17.71
C LYS A 55 15.17 -4.23 18.25
N VAL A 56 14.19 -3.70 17.50
CA VAL A 56 12.77 -3.97 17.70
C VAL A 56 12.35 -5.10 16.76
N ALA A 57 11.77 -6.16 17.32
CA ALA A 57 11.06 -7.19 16.57
C ALA A 57 9.56 -6.87 16.57
N MET A 58 8.98 -6.70 15.41
CA MET A 58 7.57 -6.35 15.24
C MET A 58 7.00 -7.00 13.96
N PRO A 59 5.66 -7.06 13.79
CA PRO A 59 5.09 -7.52 12.53
C PRO A 59 5.61 -6.68 11.37
N GLY A 60 5.78 -7.29 10.19
CA GLY A 60 6.11 -6.56 8.98
C GLY A 60 5.01 -5.59 8.58
N PHE A 61 5.37 -4.54 7.87
CA PHE A 61 4.41 -3.58 7.34
C PHE A 61 3.62 -4.17 6.16
N ALA A 62 2.38 -3.72 5.99
CA ALA A 62 1.57 -4.02 4.82
C ALA A 62 1.28 -2.73 4.05
N ASN A 63 1.68 -2.68 2.78
CA ASN A 63 1.28 -1.60 1.88
C ASN A 63 -0.09 -1.92 1.31
N THR A 64 -1.10 -1.21 1.76
CA THR A 64 -2.48 -1.56 1.41
C THR A 64 -2.98 -0.89 0.13
N HIS A 65 -2.20 0.00 -0.50
CA HIS A 65 -2.58 0.59 -1.78
C HIS A 65 -1.35 0.96 -2.58
N ASN A 66 -1.21 0.35 -3.76
CA ASN A 66 -0.08 0.55 -4.65
C ASN A 66 -0.46 0.27 -6.10
N HIS A 67 0.39 0.73 -7.03
CA HIS A 67 0.37 0.42 -8.45
C HIS A 67 1.79 0.01 -8.85
N LEU A 68 2.10 -1.28 -8.76
CA LEU A 68 3.47 -1.80 -8.84
C LEU A 68 4.18 -1.45 -10.15
N VAL A 69 3.46 -1.48 -11.27
CA VAL A 69 4.00 -1.15 -12.60
C VAL A 69 4.52 0.29 -12.69
N GLN A 70 4.02 1.18 -11.85
CA GLN A 70 4.43 2.59 -11.84
C GLN A 70 5.76 2.82 -11.10
N GLY A 71 6.41 1.77 -10.61
CA GLY A 71 7.75 1.84 -10.00
C GLY A 71 8.83 2.44 -10.89
N ALA A 72 8.65 2.40 -12.21
CA ALA A 72 9.54 3.05 -13.18
C ALA A 72 9.44 4.58 -13.22
N PHE A 73 8.37 5.15 -12.68
CA PHE A 73 7.98 6.54 -12.96
C PHE A 73 8.15 7.46 -11.74
N ARG A 74 9.16 7.19 -10.93
CA ARG A 74 9.49 8.00 -9.75
C ARG A 74 9.77 9.45 -10.12
N ALA A 75 9.33 10.37 -9.27
CA ALA A 75 9.49 11.82 -9.42
C ALA A 75 8.84 12.43 -10.69
N TYR A 76 7.91 11.72 -11.32
CA TYR A 76 7.24 12.18 -12.52
C TYR A 76 6.32 13.37 -12.30
N ASN A 77 5.67 13.41 -11.16
CA ASN A 77 4.79 14.49 -10.75
C ASN A 77 5.46 15.47 -9.80
N ASP A 78 6.74 15.43 -9.65
CA ASP A 78 7.55 16.30 -8.80
C ASP A 78 6.77 17.51 -8.18
N ASP A 79 7.33 18.70 -8.22
CA ASP A 79 6.72 19.95 -7.72
C ASP A 79 5.70 20.60 -8.69
N ARG A 80 5.35 19.95 -9.82
CA ARG A 80 4.39 20.50 -10.81
C ARG A 80 2.94 20.25 -10.42
N TRP A 81 2.66 19.19 -9.67
CA TRP A 81 1.31 18.84 -9.26
C TRP A 81 0.57 19.97 -8.54
N PRO A 82 1.18 20.71 -7.59
CA PRO A 82 0.50 21.82 -6.91
C PRO A 82 0.28 23.06 -7.78
N VAL A 83 0.98 23.17 -8.91
CA VAL A 83 0.93 24.35 -9.80
C VAL A 83 -0.15 24.22 -10.86
N LEU A 84 -0.54 23.00 -11.18
CA LEU A 84 -1.58 22.72 -12.17
C LEU A 84 -2.96 22.61 -11.47
N ASP A 85 -4.02 22.99 -12.21
CA ASP A 85 -5.35 22.57 -11.77
C ASP A 85 -5.43 21.04 -11.80
N LEU A 86 -6.13 20.47 -10.81
CA LEU A 86 -6.18 19.02 -10.61
C LEU A 86 -6.66 18.24 -11.85
N PRO A 87 -7.71 18.66 -12.59
CA PRO A 87 -8.11 17.99 -13.82
C PRO A 87 -7.04 17.95 -14.90
N THR A 88 -6.25 19.02 -15.06
CA THR A 88 -5.16 19.07 -16.03
C THR A 88 -4.00 18.19 -15.59
N ALA A 89 -3.64 18.22 -14.31
CA ALA A 89 -2.59 17.35 -13.75
C ALA A 89 -2.93 15.87 -13.95
N VAL A 90 -4.14 15.44 -13.60
CA VAL A 90 -4.62 14.06 -13.79
C VAL A 90 -4.61 13.66 -15.27
N ARG A 91 -5.07 14.53 -16.17
CA ARG A 91 -5.09 14.25 -17.61
C ARG A 91 -3.68 14.04 -18.17
N ASN A 92 -2.72 14.87 -17.76
CA ASN A 92 -1.34 14.76 -18.19
C ASN A 92 -0.71 13.46 -17.66
N LEU A 93 -0.93 13.16 -16.38
CA LEU A 93 -0.51 11.92 -15.74
C LEU A 93 -1.01 10.69 -16.51
N LEU A 94 -2.31 10.63 -16.79
CA LEU A 94 -2.91 9.49 -17.48
C LEU A 94 -2.37 9.34 -18.91
N LYS A 95 -2.21 10.45 -19.64
CA LYS A 95 -1.61 10.41 -20.98
C LYS A 95 -0.21 9.81 -20.95
N GLN A 96 0.63 10.25 -20.02
CA GLN A 96 1.98 9.73 -19.84
C GLN A 96 1.95 8.25 -19.47
N LEU A 97 1.16 7.89 -18.44
CA LEU A 97 1.03 6.53 -17.95
C LEU A 97 0.62 5.57 -19.06
N PHE A 98 -0.45 5.85 -19.80
CA PHE A 98 -0.90 4.97 -20.88
C PHE A 98 0.09 4.91 -22.05
N THR A 99 0.81 5.99 -22.36
CA THR A 99 1.84 5.96 -23.41
C THR A 99 2.97 5.02 -23.05
N MET A 100 3.41 5.03 -21.80
CA MET A 100 4.53 4.22 -21.33
C MET A 100 4.12 2.77 -21.09
N THR A 101 2.98 2.55 -20.44
CA THR A 101 2.50 1.19 -20.15
C THR A 101 2.07 0.43 -21.41
N ALA A 102 1.80 1.12 -22.53
CA ALA A 102 1.64 0.50 -23.84
C ALA A 102 2.92 -0.17 -24.38
N ARG A 103 4.06 0.02 -23.73
CA ARG A 103 5.36 -0.61 -24.02
C ARG A 103 5.81 -1.57 -22.91
N MET A 104 4.96 -1.78 -21.90
CA MET A 104 5.24 -2.63 -20.74
C MET A 104 4.62 -4.01 -20.97
N ASP A 105 5.29 -4.86 -21.75
CA ASP A 105 4.98 -6.28 -21.83
C ASP A 105 5.30 -7.01 -20.51
N GLY A 106 5.07 -8.31 -20.47
CA GLY A 106 5.28 -9.10 -19.25
C GLY A 106 6.72 -9.05 -18.74
N GLU A 107 7.72 -9.12 -19.62
CA GLU A 107 9.13 -9.10 -19.23
C GLU A 107 9.54 -7.74 -18.67
N ARG A 108 9.24 -6.65 -19.37
CA ARG A 108 9.53 -5.29 -18.92
C ARG A 108 8.81 -4.97 -17.61
N THR A 109 7.54 -5.37 -17.51
CA THR A 109 6.77 -5.20 -16.28
C THR A 109 7.40 -5.96 -15.12
N GLN A 110 7.81 -7.20 -15.30
CA GLN A 110 8.47 -8.00 -14.26
C GLN A 110 9.75 -7.32 -13.76
N LYS A 111 10.60 -6.81 -14.65
CA LYS A 111 11.84 -6.10 -14.31
C LYS A 111 11.57 -4.85 -13.46
N ILE A 112 10.61 -4.04 -13.86
CA ILE A 112 10.22 -2.82 -13.11
C ILE A 112 9.61 -3.15 -11.76
N VAL A 113 8.72 -4.15 -11.71
CA VAL A 113 8.07 -4.54 -10.46
C VAL A 113 9.07 -5.16 -9.48
N ARG A 114 10.08 -5.92 -9.95
CA ARG A 114 11.19 -6.39 -9.10
C ARG A 114 11.91 -5.24 -8.40
N LEU A 115 12.22 -4.14 -9.11
CA LEU A 115 12.83 -2.96 -8.49
C LEU A 115 11.93 -2.36 -7.41
N HIS A 116 10.65 -2.23 -7.69
CA HIS A 116 9.69 -1.67 -6.74
C HIS A 116 9.56 -2.56 -5.48
N LEU A 117 9.44 -3.87 -5.66
CA LEU A 117 9.33 -4.83 -4.56
C LEU A 117 10.63 -4.93 -3.75
N LEU A 118 11.80 -4.80 -4.37
CA LEU A 118 13.08 -4.72 -3.67
C LEU A 118 13.11 -3.51 -2.74
N ASP A 119 12.72 -2.34 -3.21
CA ASP A 119 12.62 -1.12 -2.40
C ASP A 119 11.65 -1.34 -1.22
N MET A 120 10.47 -1.89 -1.48
CA MET A 120 9.47 -2.19 -0.45
C MET A 120 9.99 -3.18 0.60
N LEU A 121 10.63 -4.28 0.19
CA LEU A 121 11.25 -5.23 1.12
C LEU A 121 12.29 -4.56 2.02
N LYS A 122 13.16 -3.72 1.45
CA LYS A 122 14.17 -2.96 2.21
C LYS A 122 13.54 -1.93 3.15
N CYS A 123 12.31 -1.49 2.87
CA CYS A 123 11.53 -0.65 3.76
C CYS A 123 10.79 -1.41 4.87
N GLY A 124 10.80 -2.76 4.85
CA GLY A 124 10.15 -3.59 5.87
C GLY A 124 8.73 -4.05 5.54
N TYR A 125 8.28 -3.89 4.31
CA TYR A 125 7.01 -4.47 3.89
C TYR A 125 7.10 -5.98 3.73
N THR A 126 6.12 -6.69 4.24
CA THR A 126 5.94 -8.13 4.09
C THR A 126 4.73 -8.49 3.23
N ALA A 127 3.85 -7.52 3.01
CA ALA A 127 2.67 -7.63 2.18
C ALA A 127 2.47 -6.38 1.33
N THR A 128 1.94 -6.57 0.12
CA THR A 128 1.60 -5.49 -0.81
C THR A 128 0.23 -5.72 -1.43
N HIS A 129 -0.42 -4.63 -1.74
CA HIS A 129 -1.54 -4.56 -2.67
C HIS A 129 -1.03 -4.10 -4.04
N ASP A 130 -1.72 -4.46 -5.12
CA ASP A 130 -1.53 -3.92 -6.46
C ASP A 130 -2.88 -3.70 -7.13
N GLU A 131 -3.18 -2.50 -7.57
CA GLU A 131 -4.24 -2.24 -8.53
C GLU A 131 -3.64 -2.17 -9.93
N HIS A 132 -3.66 -3.33 -10.61
CA HIS A 132 -3.15 -3.46 -11.97
C HIS A 132 -4.24 -3.12 -12.99
N PHE A 133 -4.15 -1.97 -13.62
CA PHE A 133 -5.17 -1.47 -14.56
C PHE A 133 -4.63 -1.12 -15.94
N THR A 134 -3.33 -1.11 -16.13
CA THR A 134 -2.70 -0.75 -17.40
C THR A 134 -2.52 -1.98 -18.27
N ASN A 135 -3.64 -2.56 -18.73
CA ASN A 135 -3.69 -3.85 -19.42
C ASN A 135 -3.61 -3.74 -20.95
N ILE A 136 -2.91 -2.72 -21.48
CA ILE A 136 -2.71 -2.57 -22.94
C ILE A 136 -1.87 -3.73 -23.46
N CYS A 137 -0.77 -4.06 -22.79
CA CYS A 137 -0.04 -5.31 -23.03
C CYS A 137 -0.70 -6.41 -22.19
N LYS A 138 -1.23 -7.43 -22.85
CA LYS A 138 -2.07 -8.46 -22.19
C LYS A 138 -1.34 -9.29 -21.15
N ASP A 139 -0.02 -9.42 -21.25
CA ASP A 139 0.83 -10.19 -20.34
C ASP A 139 1.48 -9.32 -19.24
N SER A 140 1.17 -8.01 -19.18
CA SER A 140 1.77 -7.14 -18.16
C SER A 140 1.39 -7.55 -16.74
N ALA A 141 0.13 -7.98 -16.50
CA ALA A 141 -0.29 -8.52 -15.22
C ALA A 141 0.46 -9.81 -14.84
N ASP A 142 0.75 -10.68 -15.81
CA ASP A 142 1.59 -11.86 -15.57
C ASP A 142 2.99 -11.47 -15.09
N GLY A 143 3.61 -10.48 -15.73
CA GLY A 143 4.93 -9.98 -15.32
C GLY A 143 4.93 -9.43 -13.92
N ALA A 144 3.91 -8.62 -13.56
CA ALA A 144 3.77 -8.05 -12.23
C ALA A 144 3.60 -9.15 -11.16
N TYR A 145 2.70 -10.10 -11.39
CA TYR A 145 2.37 -11.14 -10.42
C TYR A 145 3.48 -12.20 -10.27
N GLU A 146 4.22 -12.47 -11.35
CA GLU A 146 5.42 -13.31 -11.26
C GLU A 146 6.50 -12.64 -10.40
N ALA A 147 6.73 -11.33 -10.56
CA ALA A 147 7.66 -10.60 -9.70
C ALA A 147 7.24 -10.64 -8.22
N VAL A 148 5.94 -10.49 -7.91
CA VAL A 148 5.43 -10.63 -6.53
C VAL A 148 5.71 -12.04 -6.00
N LYS A 149 5.45 -13.08 -6.78
CA LYS A 149 5.73 -14.47 -6.39
C LYS A 149 7.23 -14.71 -6.13
N GLU A 150 8.10 -14.22 -7.00
CA GLU A 150 9.55 -14.31 -6.85
C GLU A 150 10.06 -13.55 -5.62
N SER A 151 9.46 -12.41 -5.29
CA SER A 151 9.85 -11.61 -4.12
C SER A 151 9.68 -12.35 -2.81
N GLY A 152 8.74 -13.31 -2.77
CA GLY A 152 8.32 -14.00 -1.56
C GLY A 152 7.41 -13.19 -0.64
N MET A 153 7.06 -11.97 -1.00
CA MET A 153 6.07 -11.16 -0.28
C MET A 153 4.66 -11.74 -0.41
N ARG A 154 3.77 -11.30 0.48
CA ARG A 154 2.34 -11.52 0.28
C ARG A 154 1.78 -10.51 -0.70
N GLY A 155 0.91 -10.96 -1.60
CA GLY A 155 0.23 -10.13 -2.58
C GLY A 155 -1.29 -10.23 -2.47
N PHE A 156 -1.96 -9.08 -2.41
CA PHE A 156 -3.38 -8.92 -2.69
C PHE A 156 -3.47 -8.14 -4.00
N LEU A 157 -3.73 -8.84 -5.11
CA LEU A 157 -3.47 -8.36 -6.45
C LEU A 157 -4.79 -8.18 -7.21
N ALA A 158 -5.20 -6.95 -7.41
CA ALA A 158 -6.40 -6.61 -8.14
C ALA A 158 -6.10 -6.45 -9.63
N ARG A 159 -6.69 -7.31 -10.45
CA ARG A 159 -6.73 -7.14 -11.90
C ARG A 159 -7.94 -6.24 -12.23
N CYS A 160 -7.67 -4.94 -12.34
CA CYS A 160 -8.71 -3.94 -12.54
C CYS A 160 -9.19 -3.89 -13.99
N VAL A 161 -10.50 -3.76 -14.16
CA VAL A 161 -11.17 -3.53 -15.44
C VAL A 161 -11.42 -2.03 -15.59
N ILE A 162 -11.08 -1.51 -16.76
CA ILE A 162 -11.36 -0.13 -17.14
C ILE A 162 -12.18 -0.11 -18.44
N SER A 163 -13.36 0.51 -18.43
CA SER A 163 -14.33 0.48 -19.55
C SER A 163 -15.07 1.79 -19.77
N GLY A 164 -14.75 2.83 -18.98
CA GLY A 164 -15.44 4.11 -19.02
C GLY A 164 -15.13 4.94 -20.28
N GLU A 165 -15.99 5.89 -20.58
CA GLU A 165 -15.92 6.75 -21.79
C GLU A 165 -14.59 7.52 -21.95
N ARG A 166 -13.84 7.73 -20.88
CA ARG A 166 -12.58 8.50 -20.87
C ARG A 166 -11.34 7.63 -20.97
N VAL A 167 -11.52 6.32 -21.05
CA VAL A 167 -10.42 5.37 -21.18
C VAL A 167 -9.97 5.30 -22.63
N PRO A 168 -8.65 5.33 -22.92
CA PRO A 168 -8.18 5.06 -24.27
C PRO A 168 -8.68 3.70 -24.78
N GLN A 169 -9.15 3.63 -26.01
CA GLN A 169 -9.73 2.41 -26.57
C GLN A 169 -8.77 1.20 -26.46
N ALA A 170 -7.47 1.42 -26.61
CA ALA A 170 -6.47 0.36 -26.48
C ALA A 170 -6.35 -0.22 -25.07
N ALA A 171 -6.79 0.52 -24.03
CA ALA A 171 -6.77 0.11 -22.64
C ALA A 171 -8.14 -0.36 -22.14
N SER A 172 -9.21 -0.07 -22.92
CA SER A 172 -10.58 -0.40 -22.53
C SER A 172 -10.89 -1.87 -22.78
N GLU A 173 -11.56 -2.50 -21.84
CA GLU A 173 -12.06 -3.88 -21.96
C GLU A 173 -13.41 -4.01 -21.27
N SER A 174 -14.22 -5.00 -21.67
CA SER A 174 -15.47 -5.33 -21.00
C SER A 174 -15.22 -6.06 -19.69
N ALA A 175 -16.18 -5.98 -18.75
CA ALA A 175 -16.14 -6.78 -17.51
C ALA A 175 -16.01 -8.28 -17.78
N GLU A 176 -16.67 -8.80 -18.83
CA GLU A 176 -16.62 -10.21 -19.20
C GLU A 176 -15.19 -10.64 -19.61
N ALA A 177 -14.53 -9.87 -20.48
CA ALA A 177 -13.15 -10.14 -20.88
C ALA A 177 -12.20 -10.04 -19.68
N GLY A 178 -12.37 -9.02 -18.83
CA GLY A 178 -11.56 -8.87 -17.64
C GLY A 178 -11.75 -9.99 -16.63
N LEU A 179 -12.98 -10.47 -16.42
CA LEU A 179 -13.27 -11.60 -15.52
C LEU A 179 -12.65 -12.91 -15.99
N ILE A 180 -12.64 -13.19 -17.30
CA ILE A 180 -11.95 -14.35 -17.86
C ILE A 180 -10.45 -14.29 -17.52
N GLU A 181 -9.87 -13.11 -17.65
CA GLU A 181 -8.45 -12.92 -17.36
C GLU A 181 -8.16 -13.00 -15.84
N VAL A 182 -9.03 -12.49 -14.99
CA VAL A 182 -8.95 -12.68 -13.54
C VAL A 182 -8.97 -14.17 -13.19
N GLU A 183 -9.89 -14.96 -13.74
CA GLU A 183 -9.96 -16.40 -13.50
C GLU A 183 -8.68 -17.12 -13.92
N ARG A 184 -8.13 -16.78 -15.09
CA ARG A 184 -6.84 -17.31 -15.58
C ARG A 184 -5.70 -17.00 -14.59
N LEU A 185 -5.58 -15.74 -14.18
CA LEU A 185 -4.55 -15.29 -13.24
C LEU A 185 -4.71 -15.91 -11.86
N ARG A 186 -5.94 -16.07 -11.37
CA ARG A 186 -6.25 -16.80 -10.14
C ARG A 186 -5.75 -18.24 -10.20
N GLY A 187 -6.03 -18.93 -11.31
CA GLY A 187 -5.58 -20.32 -11.51
C GLY A 187 -4.05 -20.46 -11.55
N LYS A 188 -3.34 -19.41 -11.96
CA LYS A 188 -1.88 -19.43 -12.10
C LYS A 188 -1.13 -18.97 -10.84
N TYR A 189 -1.67 -17.99 -10.10
CA TYR A 189 -0.92 -17.29 -9.05
C TYR A 189 -1.49 -17.44 -7.64
N ASN A 190 -2.78 -17.78 -7.47
CA ASN A 190 -3.33 -17.94 -6.13
C ASN A 190 -2.57 -19.01 -5.33
N SER A 191 -2.22 -18.64 -4.11
CA SER A 191 -1.44 -19.47 -3.18
C SER A 191 -1.68 -19.00 -1.74
N ASP A 192 -1.00 -19.61 -0.78
CA ASP A 192 -1.03 -19.15 0.62
C ASP A 192 -0.50 -17.72 0.80
N ARG A 193 0.28 -17.22 -0.18
CA ARG A 193 0.86 -15.87 -0.12
C ARG A 193 0.19 -14.87 -1.07
N ILE A 194 -0.42 -15.32 -2.15
CA ILE A 194 -0.97 -14.46 -3.21
C ILE A 194 -2.46 -14.73 -3.38
N GLU A 195 -3.23 -13.66 -3.43
CA GLU A 195 -4.65 -13.67 -3.79
C GLU A 195 -4.89 -12.69 -4.94
N VAL A 196 -5.40 -13.18 -6.05
CA VAL A 196 -5.82 -12.37 -7.19
C VAL A 196 -7.32 -12.13 -7.12
N VAL A 197 -7.75 -10.88 -7.30
CA VAL A 197 -9.15 -10.47 -7.22
C VAL A 197 -9.54 -9.60 -8.43
N PRO A 198 -10.82 -9.56 -8.83
CA PRO A 198 -11.29 -8.56 -9.76
C PRO A 198 -11.29 -7.17 -9.12
N GLY A 199 -11.04 -6.12 -9.93
CA GLY A 199 -11.01 -4.75 -9.44
C GLY A 199 -11.75 -3.76 -10.33
N ILE A 200 -12.28 -2.71 -9.69
CA ILE A 200 -12.86 -1.53 -10.30
C ILE A 200 -11.96 -0.34 -9.99
N LEU A 201 -11.35 0.24 -11.00
CA LEU A 201 -10.54 1.44 -10.82
C LEU A 201 -11.38 2.69 -11.02
N ASN A 202 -11.28 3.60 -10.06
CA ASN A 202 -11.71 5.00 -10.14
C ASN A 202 -13.08 5.25 -10.79
N LEU A 203 -14.02 5.46 -9.93
CA LEU A 203 -15.44 5.70 -10.21
C LEU A 203 -15.74 6.70 -11.32
N SER A 204 -15.09 7.86 -11.30
CA SER A 204 -15.48 9.00 -12.11
C SER A 204 -15.01 8.92 -13.55
N PHE A 205 -14.04 8.06 -13.85
CA PHE A 205 -13.30 8.11 -15.11
C PHE A 205 -13.19 6.79 -15.85
N PHE A 206 -13.14 5.64 -15.16
CA PHE A 206 -12.66 4.40 -15.73
C PHE A 206 -13.63 3.22 -15.72
N ALA A 207 -14.74 3.28 -14.99
CA ALA A 207 -15.68 2.17 -14.93
C ALA A 207 -17.06 2.52 -15.48
N ASP A 208 -17.57 1.70 -16.39
CA ASP A 208 -18.98 1.74 -16.79
C ASP A 208 -19.85 1.14 -15.67
N PRO A 209 -20.99 1.76 -15.31
CA PRO A 209 -21.88 1.26 -14.27
C PRO A 209 -22.37 -0.17 -14.45
N GLN A 210 -22.64 -0.61 -15.68
CA GLN A 210 -23.09 -1.98 -15.93
C GLN A 210 -21.94 -2.98 -15.74
N ASP A 211 -20.72 -2.59 -16.11
CA ASP A 211 -19.55 -3.42 -15.88
C ASP A 211 -19.22 -3.55 -14.41
N MET A 212 -19.44 -2.51 -13.60
CA MET A 212 -19.29 -2.61 -12.14
C MET A 212 -20.19 -3.70 -11.54
N ARG A 213 -21.47 -3.76 -11.94
CA ARG A 213 -22.39 -4.82 -11.52
C ARG A 213 -21.89 -6.20 -11.94
N ARG A 214 -21.46 -6.36 -13.20
CA ARG A 214 -20.92 -7.63 -13.71
C ARG A 214 -19.67 -8.07 -12.96
N LEU A 215 -18.81 -7.13 -12.59
CA LEU A 215 -17.62 -7.41 -11.80
C LEU A 215 -17.97 -7.88 -10.38
N ARG A 216 -19.00 -7.28 -9.73
CA ARG A 216 -19.50 -7.78 -8.44
C ARG A 216 -20.06 -9.20 -8.58
N GLU A 217 -20.93 -9.44 -9.54
CA GLU A 217 -21.47 -10.77 -9.82
C GLU A 217 -20.37 -11.79 -10.14
N GLY A 218 -19.32 -11.37 -10.86
CA GLY A 218 -18.14 -12.18 -11.14
C GLY A 218 -17.35 -12.52 -9.89
N ALA A 219 -17.11 -11.55 -9.03
CA ALA A 219 -16.45 -11.76 -7.76
C ALA A 219 -17.22 -12.77 -6.87
N ASP A 220 -18.54 -12.65 -6.82
CA ASP A 220 -19.41 -13.57 -6.06
C ASP A 220 -19.34 -15.00 -6.59
N ARG A 221 -19.40 -15.17 -7.92
CA ARG A 221 -19.24 -16.51 -8.55
C ARG A 221 -17.90 -17.15 -8.24
N MET A 222 -16.85 -16.35 -8.14
CA MET A 222 -15.49 -16.80 -7.80
C MET A 222 -15.29 -17.02 -6.30
N GLY A 223 -16.26 -16.71 -5.44
CA GLY A 223 -16.09 -16.65 -3.99
C GLY A 223 -14.97 -15.67 -3.58
N SER A 224 -14.84 -14.57 -4.32
CA SER A 224 -13.78 -13.57 -4.18
C SER A 224 -14.30 -12.28 -3.59
N ARG A 225 -13.38 -11.43 -3.15
CA ARG A 225 -13.62 -10.03 -2.84
C ARG A 225 -13.58 -9.21 -4.12
N LEU A 226 -14.20 -8.03 -4.08
CA LEU A 226 -14.08 -7.05 -5.15
C LEU A 226 -13.20 -5.90 -4.65
N ASP A 227 -12.19 -5.55 -5.43
CA ASP A 227 -11.41 -4.35 -5.22
C ASP A 227 -12.12 -3.15 -5.81
N VAL A 228 -12.19 -2.05 -5.06
CA VAL A 228 -12.88 -0.82 -5.47
C VAL A 228 -12.02 0.39 -5.11
N ASP A 229 -11.43 1.03 -6.09
CA ASP A 229 -10.80 2.34 -5.88
C ASP A 229 -11.88 3.43 -5.77
N MET A 230 -12.04 3.99 -4.57
CA MET A 230 -13.03 5.01 -4.25
C MET A 230 -12.54 6.45 -4.51
N THR A 231 -11.63 6.65 -5.44
CA THR A 231 -11.16 7.99 -5.77
C THR A 231 -12.25 8.81 -6.48
N ASP A 232 -12.61 9.96 -5.93
CA ASP A 232 -13.43 10.97 -6.59
C ASP A 232 -12.74 12.34 -6.60
N ASN A 233 -11.93 12.57 -7.63
CA ASN A 233 -11.25 13.83 -7.85
C ASN A 233 -12.19 15.02 -8.11
N SER A 234 -13.47 14.74 -8.41
CA SER A 234 -14.50 15.75 -8.63
C SER A 234 -15.14 16.26 -7.35
N ARG A 235 -14.78 15.69 -6.17
CA ARG A 235 -15.40 16.00 -4.87
C ARG A 235 -16.93 15.81 -4.86
N GLY A 236 -17.41 14.76 -5.49
CA GLY A 236 -18.81 14.46 -5.62
C GLY A 236 -19.53 15.27 -6.73
N ALA A 237 -18.87 16.21 -7.40
CA ALA A 237 -19.55 17.03 -8.41
C ALA A 237 -20.07 16.22 -9.60
N ILE A 238 -19.31 15.21 -10.05
CA ILE A 238 -19.75 14.31 -11.14
C ILE A 238 -20.93 13.45 -10.68
N LEU A 239 -20.84 12.89 -9.47
CA LEU A 239 -21.91 12.07 -8.90
C LEU A 239 -23.21 12.88 -8.73
N LYS A 240 -23.08 14.09 -8.19
CA LYS A 240 -24.22 15.02 -8.08
C LYS A 240 -24.83 15.36 -9.43
N ALA A 241 -24.02 15.64 -10.45
CA ALA A 241 -24.49 15.88 -11.81
C ALA A 241 -25.21 14.68 -12.43
N ARG A 242 -24.96 13.46 -11.90
CA ARG A 242 -25.63 12.20 -12.28
C ARG A 242 -26.82 11.84 -11.37
N GLY A 243 -27.18 12.71 -10.42
CA GLY A 243 -28.32 12.52 -9.51
C GLY A 243 -28.01 11.78 -8.20
N PHE A 244 -26.74 11.53 -7.89
CA PHE A 244 -26.31 10.85 -6.66
C PHE A 244 -25.91 11.87 -5.58
N GLU A 245 -26.91 12.41 -4.89
CA GLU A 245 -26.67 13.40 -3.81
C GLU A 245 -26.05 12.77 -2.55
N GLY A 246 -26.24 11.47 -2.33
CA GLY A 246 -25.68 10.69 -1.23
C GLY A 246 -24.19 10.39 -1.33
N GLY A 247 -23.57 10.61 -2.48
CA GLY A 247 -22.14 10.41 -2.69
C GLY A 247 -21.77 9.05 -3.26
N GLN A 248 -20.57 8.59 -2.93
CA GLN A 248 -20.00 7.37 -3.50
C GLN A 248 -20.71 6.10 -3.04
N LEU A 249 -21.05 6.01 -1.74
CA LEU A 249 -21.72 4.81 -1.23
C LEU A 249 -23.09 4.60 -1.89
N GLU A 250 -23.90 5.68 -2.03
CA GLU A 250 -25.17 5.60 -2.74
C GLU A 250 -24.98 5.13 -4.19
N TYR A 251 -23.98 5.68 -4.87
CA TYR A 251 -23.66 5.30 -6.23
C TYR A 251 -23.30 3.82 -6.35
N TYR A 252 -22.36 3.34 -5.55
CA TYR A 252 -21.96 1.94 -5.59
C TYR A 252 -23.09 0.97 -5.19
N GLU A 253 -23.92 1.36 -4.22
CA GLU A 253 -25.11 0.59 -3.84
C GLU A 253 -26.12 0.46 -4.97
N SER A 254 -26.35 1.55 -5.73
CA SER A 254 -27.30 1.54 -6.84
C SER A 254 -26.94 0.53 -7.95
N PHE A 255 -25.69 0.09 -7.98
CA PHE A 255 -25.19 -0.93 -8.91
C PHE A 255 -24.86 -2.27 -8.21
N GLY A 256 -25.22 -2.43 -6.94
CA GLY A 256 -25.01 -3.66 -6.17
C GLY A 256 -23.53 -3.95 -5.85
N VAL A 257 -22.61 -2.98 -6.00
CA VAL A 257 -21.17 -3.17 -5.77
C VAL A 257 -20.89 -3.50 -4.31
N LEU A 258 -21.69 -2.95 -3.38
CA LEU A 258 -21.55 -3.13 -1.94
C LEU A 258 -22.31 -4.34 -1.38
N ASP A 259 -22.91 -5.19 -2.23
CA ASP A 259 -23.69 -6.35 -1.79
C ASP A 259 -22.84 -7.52 -1.25
N GLY A 260 -21.52 -7.41 -1.31
CA GLY A 260 -20.59 -8.42 -0.79
C GLY A 260 -19.27 -7.80 -0.33
N PRO A 261 -18.29 -8.63 0.08
CA PRO A 261 -17.06 -8.14 0.65
C PRO A 261 -16.24 -7.34 -0.36
N ILE A 262 -15.85 -6.11 0.04
CA ILE A 262 -15.00 -5.23 -0.76
C ILE A 262 -13.71 -4.83 -0.03
N TYR A 263 -12.65 -4.71 -0.81
CA TYR A 263 -11.54 -3.82 -0.48
C TYR A 263 -11.90 -2.42 -1.00
N ALA A 264 -11.73 -1.41 -0.18
CA ALA A 264 -12.06 -0.02 -0.50
C ALA A 264 -10.79 0.84 -0.50
N GLY A 265 -10.20 1.01 -1.67
CA GLY A 265 -9.06 1.88 -1.89
C GLY A 265 -9.44 3.34 -1.75
N LYS A 266 -8.55 4.15 -1.14
CA LYS A 266 -8.73 5.61 -1.00
C LYS A 266 -10.05 6.06 -0.35
N GLY A 267 -10.59 5.27 0.57
CA GLY A 267 -11.86 5.57 1.28
C GLY A 267 -11.91 6.92 2.00
N HIS A 268 -10.82 7.67 2.03
CA HIS A 268 -10.76 9.03 2.56
C HIS A 268 -11.45 10.10 1.67
N GLU A 269 -11.90 9.74 0.49
CA GLU A 269 -12.64 10.62 -0.43
C GLU A 269 -14.17 10.65 -0.14
N LEU A 270 -14.63 9.88 0.83
CA LEU A 270 -16.04 9.86 1.23
C LEU A 270 -16.49 11.21 1.79
N LEU A 271 -17.77 11.49 1.61
CA LEU A 271 -18.41 12.68 2.19
C LEU A 271 -18.62 12.50 3.71
N PRO A 272 -18.67 13.59 4.49
CA PRO A 272 -18.81 13.49 5.95
C PRO A 272 -20.00 12.62 6.41
N ARG A 273 -21.13 12.66 5.70
CA ARG A 273 -22.33 11.86 6.03
C ARG A 273 -22.14 10.35 5.74
N GLU A 274 -21.23 10.00 4.87
CA GLU A 274 -20.97 8.59 4.50
C GLU A 274 -20.18 7.87 5.59
N PHE A 275 -19.37 8.59 6.37
CA PHE A 275 -18.59 7.98 7.45
C PHE A 275 -19.45 7.27 8.49
N ALA A 276 -20.67 7.77 8.77
CA ALA A 276 -21.56 7.12 9.73
C ALA A 276 -22.01 5.70 9.31
N ARG A 277 -21.75 5.31 8.08
CA ARG A 277 -22.15 4.02 7.50
C ARG A 277 -21.04 2.98 7.46
N LEU A 278 -19.78 3.40 7.70
CA LEU A 278 -18.60 2.53 7.52
C LEU A 278 -18.68 1.23 8.31
N GLY A 279 -19.13 1.27 9.56
CA GLY A 279 -19.28 0.08 10.39
C GLY A 279 -20.41 -0.89 9.96
N GLN A 280 -21.22 -0.51 8.98
CA GLN A 280 -22.32 -1.33 8.47
C GLN A 280 -21.96 -2.05 7.15
N LEU A 281 -20.82 -1.70 6.56
CA LEU A 281 -20.35 -2.23 5.28
C LEU A 281 -19.45 -3.45 5.50
N ASP A 282 -19.58 -4.47 4.67
CA ASP A 282 -18.58 -5.53 4.55
C ASP A 282 -17.40 -5.01 3.69
N ALA A 283 -16.73 -3.99 4.23
CA ALA A 283 -15.68 -3.26 3.55
C ALA A 283 -14.45 -3.08 4.42
N ARG A 284 -13.28 -3.21 3.80
CA ARG A 284 -11.99 -2.96 4.45
C ARG A 284 -11.27 -1.83 3.72
N PHE A 285 -10.88 -0.81 4.48
CA PHE A 285 -10.47 0.47 3.92
C PHE A 285 -8.96 0.67 3.92
N SER A 286 -8.45 1.15 2.78
CA SER A 286 -7.09 1.67 2.64
C SER A 286 -7.10 3.20 2.57
N LEU A 287 -6.19 3.85 3.28
CA LEU A 287 -5.99 5.29 3.23
C LEU A 287 -4.64 5.62 2.62
N VAL A 288 -4.60 6.67 1.81
CA VAL A 288 -3.39 7.15 1.13
C VAL A 288 -3.05 8.56 1.62
N PRO A 289 -2.18 8.69 2.63
CA PRO A 289 -1.94 9.98 3.30
C PRO A 289 -1.35 11.05 2.38
N VAL A 290 -0.47 10.68 1.44
CA VAL A 290 0.24 11.61 0.57
C VAL A 290 -0.70 12.46 -0.28
N LEU A 291 -1.79 11.87 -0.79
CA LEU A 291 -2.76 12.57 -1.64
C LEU A 291 -3.44 13.73 -0.90
N ARG A 292 -3.56 13.64 0.42
CA ARG A 292 -4.25 14.65 1.23
C ARG A 292 -3.43 15.92 1.46
N PHE A 293 -2.12 15.87 1.18
CA PHE A 293 -1.29 17.07 1.16
C PHE A 293 -1.43 17.86 -0.15
N PHE A 294 -1.65 17.16 -1.27
CA PHE A 294 -1.85 17.85 -2.57
C PHE A 294 -3.13 18.66 -2.61
N ASP A 295 -4.19 18.23 -1.98
CA ASP A 295 -5.47 18.95 -1.97
C ASP A 295 -5.71 19.78 -0.71
N GLY A 296 -4.81 19.72 0.27
CA GLY A 296 -4.87 20.49 1.52
C GLY A 296 -6.03 20.13 2.46
N ARG A 297 -6.75 19.01 2.20
CA ARG A 297 -7.93 18.64 3.00
C ARG A 297 -7.59 17.88 4.28
N GLY A 298 -6.41 17.29 4.35
CA GLY A 298 -6.03 16.40 5.44
C GLY A 298 -6.74 15.04 5.40
N LEU A 299 -6.45 14.16 6.36
CA LEU A 299 -6.91 12.77 6.35
C LEU A 299 -7.91 12.53 7.50
N PRO A 300 -9.14 12.08 7.22
CA PRO A 300 -10.22 11.97 8.20
C PRO A 300 -10.17 10.66 9.00
N VAL A 301 -8.99 10.23 9.50
CA VAL A 301 -8.83 8.93 10.19
C VAL A 301 -9.72 8.82 11.42
N HIS A 302 -9.89 9.90 12.17
CA HIS A 302 -10.74 9.93 13.36
C HIS A 302 -12.20 9.54 13.08
N HIS A 303 -12.71 9.80 11.89
CA HIS A 303 -14.05 9.35 11.49
C HIS A 303 -14.12 7.83 11.33
N PHE A 304 -13.08 7.19 10.79
CA PHE A 304 -12.98 5.73 10.72
C PHE A 304 -12.92 5.11 12.12
N LEU A 305 -12.03 5.64 12.96
CA LEU A 305 -11.88 5.16 14.34
C LEU A 305 -13.16 5.31 15.16
N ALA A 306 -13.93 6.40 14.94
CA ALA A 306 -15.22 6.62 15.60
C ALA A 306 -16.27 5.58 15.22
N GLN A 307 -16.14 4.92 14.08
CA GLN A 307 -17.01 3.81 13.65
C GLN A 307 -16.42 2.43 13.98
N GLY A 308 -15.34 2.37 14.75
CA GLY A 308 -14.66 1.11 15.09
C GLY A 308 -13.87 0.49 13.90
N VAL A 309 -13.64 1.24 12.85
CA VAL A 309 -12.90 0.80 11.67
C VAL A 309 -11.43 1.20 11.79
N LEU A 310 -10.52 0.22 11.75
CA LEU A 310 -9.08 0.44 11.70
C LEU A 310 -8.61 0.28 10.24
N PRO A 311 -8.41 1.37 9.48
CA PRO A 311 -7.97 1.26 8.09
C PRO A 311 -6.49 0.95 7.99
N GLY A 312 -6.09 0.32 6.87
CA GLY A 312 -4.69 0.19 6.49
C GLY A 312 -4.13 1.45 5.83
N LEU A 313 -2.83 1.46 5.62
CA LEU A 313 -2.11 2.56 4.99
C LEU A 313 -1.47 2.13 3.68
N GLY A 314 -1.66 2.92 2.64
CA GLY A 314 -1.07 2.74 1.33
C GLY A 314 -0.20 3.92 0.91
N THR A 315 0.84 3.64 0.12
CA THR A 315 1.75 4.68 -0.40
C THR A 315 1.25 5.30 -1.69
N ASP A 316 0.32 4.65 -2.40
CA ASP A 316 0.04 4.90 -3.80
C ASP A 316 1.26 4.59 -4.71
N ALA A 317 1.19 4.98 -5.95
CA ALA A 317 2.26 4.75 -6.90
C ALA A 317 3.47 5.67 -6.67
N PRO A 318 4.69 5.22 -6.95
CA PRO A 318 5.88 6.07 -6.92
C PRO A 318 5.83 7.28 -7.87
N MET A 319 4.97 7.20 -8.87
CA MET A 319 4.68 8.31 -9.79
C MET A 319 3.96 9.48 -9.12
N VAL A 320 3.17 9.20 -8.09
CA VAL A 320 2.36 10.18 -7.35
C VAL A 320 2.93 10.43 -5.96
N ALA A 321 3.46 9.37 -5.35
CA ALA A 321 4.05 9.42 -4.01
C ALA A 321 5.53 9.83 -4.06
N ASP A 322 6.01 10.37 -2.98
CA ASP A 322 7.40 10.79 -2.82
C ASP A 322 8.35 9.61 -2.55
N CYS A 323 7.95 8.70 -1.66
CA CYS A 323 8.75 7.51 -1.33
C CYS A 323 7.89 6.36 -0.82
N GLN A 324 8.48 5.16 -0.77
CA GLN A 324 7.82 3.95 -0.28
C GLN A 324 8.05 3.71 1.23
N SER A 325 8.56 4.68 1.98
CA SER A 325 8.88 4.52 3.39
C SER A 325 7.62 4.43 4.27
N PRO A 326 7.37 3.31 4.97
CA PRO A 326 6.26 3.19 5.91
C PRO A 326 6.42 4.15 7.09
N PHE A 327 7.65 4.48 7.47
CA PHE A 327 7.93 5.42 8.54
C PHE A 327 7.47 6.85 8.18
N GLU A 328 7.75 7.29 6.96
CA GLU A 328 7.24 8.57 6.47
C GLU A 328 5.72 8.55 6.28
N MET A 329 5.19 7.48 5.75
CA MET A 329 3.75 7.30 5.59
C MET A 329 3.03 7.45 6.94
N MET A 330 3.53 6.83 8.01
CA MET A 330 2.98 6.96 9.36
C MET A 330 3.04 8.40 9.87
N ARG A 331 4.17 9.10 9.71
CA ARG A 331 4.30 10.53 10.07
C ARG A 331 3.30 11.39 9.32
N LYS A 332 3.21 11.21 8.00
CA LYS A 332 2.26 11.92 7.15
C LYS A 332 0.82 11.66 7.54
N THR A 333 0.49 10.44 7.95
CA THR A 333 -0.86 10.09 8.44
C THR A 333 -1.25 10.92 9.66
N ILE A 334 -0.37 11.01 10.66
CA ILE A 334 -0.63 11.82 11.88
C ILE A 334 -0.76 13.29 11.51
N LEU A 335 0.16 13.83 10.69
CA LEU A 335 0.13 15.23 10.29
C LEU A 335 -1.11 15.56 9.44
N ALA A 336 -1.50 14.68 8.53
CA ALA A 336 -2.68 14.84 7.70
C ALA A 336 -3.98 14.79 8.52
N GLN A 337 -4.07 13.91 9.53
CA GLN A 337 -5.21 13.95 10.46
C GLN A 337 -5.26 15.27 11.25
N ASN A 338 -4.12 15.73 11.77
CA ASN A 338 -4.09 17.00 12.49
C ASN A 338 -4.54 18.18 11.62
N LEU A 339 -4.18 18.18 10.33
CA LEU A 339 -4.65 19.16 9.36
C LEU A 339 -6.17 19.08 9.17
N CYS A 340 -6.71 17.86 8.99
CA CYS A 340 -8.15 17.62 8.83
C CYS A 340 -8.93 18.16 10.05
N VAL A 341 -8.53 17.76 11.25
CA VAL A 341 -9.19 18.18 12.50
C VAL A 341 -9.16 19.69 12.69
N LYS A 342 -8.02 20.34 12.40
CA LYS A 342 -7.94 21.81 12.50
C LYS A 342 -8.87 22.52 11.52
N ARG A 343 -9.01 21.99 10.32
CA ARG A 343 -9.94 22.52 9.33
C ARG A 343 -11.40 22.34 9.76
N GLU A 344 -11.76 21.15 10.22
CA GLU A 344 -13.11 20.86 10.72
C GLU A 344 -13.48 21.76 11.91
N GLN A 345 -12.53 22.02 12.82
CA GLN A 345 -12.75 22.97 13.91
C GLN A 345 -12.95 24.42 13.41
N ALA A 346 -12.24 24.83 12.37
CA ALA A 346 -12.47 26.14 11.76
C ALA A 346 -13.83 26.26 11.07
N GLU A 347 -14.39 25.12 10.64
CA GLU A 347 -15.76 25.01 10.10
C GLU A 347 -16.82 24.82 11.19
N GLY A 348 -16.44 24.85 12.47
CA GLY A 348 -17.34 24.77 13.64
C GLY A 348 -17.67 23.36 14.13
N LEU A 349 -16.93 22.35 13.65
CA LEU A 349 -17.09 20.96 14.12
C LEU A 349 -16.34 20.75 15.45
N ASP A 350 -16.84 19.82 16.25
CA ASP A 350 -16.23 19.47 17.52
C ASP A 350 -14.89 18.73 17.35
N ARG A 351 -14.06 18.81 18.40
CA ARG A 351 -12.85 17.99 18.45
C ARG A 351 -13.22 16.50 18.53
N PRO A 352 -12.46 15.63 17.86
CA PRO A 352 -12.60 14.18 18.04
C PRO A 352 -12.41 13.79 19.52
N ALA A 353 -13.10 12.74 19.96
CA ALA A 353 -12.85 12.16 21.27
C ALA A 353 -11.38 11.72 21.39
N PRO A 354 -10.76 11.79 22.59
CA PRO A 354 -9.35 11.40 22.76
C PRO A 354 -9.01 10.00 22.22
N ALA A 355 -9.93 9.05 22.30
CA ALA A 355 -9.76 7.69 21.76
C ALA A 355 -9.65 7.63 20.24
N HIS A 356 -10.03 8.68 19.53
CA HIS A 356 -9.97 8.74 18.07
C HIS A 356 -8.79 9.58 17.54
N TRP A 357 -7.91 10.04 18.41
CA TRP A 357 -6.66 10.69 18.01
C TRP A 357 -5.63 9.64 17.61
N LEU A 358 -4.88 9.95 16.55
CA LEU A 358 -3.75 9.12 16.20
C LEU A 358 -2.59 9.33 17.16
N THR A 359 -2.19 8.24 17.79
CA THR A 359 -0.91 8.11 18.49
C THR A 359 0.09 7.35 17.65
N SER A 360 1.34 7.30 18.10
CA SER A 360 2.36 6.45 17.45
C SER A 360 1.96 4.97 17.47
N GLU A 361 1.32 4.52 18.54
CA GLU A 361 0.82 3.16 18.68
C GLU A 361 -0.28 2.87 17.66
N THR A 362 -1.27 3.76 17.54
CA THR A 362 -2.40 3.56 16.60
C THR A 362 -1.93 3.54 15.17
N VAL A 363 -1.02 4.44 14.76
CA VAL A 363 -0.53 4.46 13.37
C VAL A 363 0.37 3.26 13.06
N LEU A 364 1.11 2.72 14.05
CA LEU A 364 1.82 1.46 13.91
C LEU A 364 0.85 0.28 13.73
N GLU A 365 -0.26 0.26 14.47
CA GLU A 365 -1.32 -0.73 14.25
C GLU A 365 -1.92 -0.62 12.84
N MET A 366 -2.19 0.59 12.35
CA MET A 366 -2.68 0.80 10.99
C MET A 366 -1.71 0.25 9.93
N ALA A 367 -0.41 0.45 10.11
CA ALA A 367 0.62 -0.01 9.17
C ALA A 367 0.91 -1.52 9.24
N THR A 368 0.47 -2.22 10.29
CA THR A 368 0.73 -3.64 10.53
C THR A 368 -0.56 -4.45 10.58
N LEU A 369 -1.22 -4.51 11.75
CA LEU A 369 -2.46 -5.25 11.93
C LEU A 369 -3.61 -4.71 11.08
N GLY A 370 -3.79 -3.39 11.05
CA GLY A 370 -4.78 -2.72 10.20
C GLY A 370 -4.52 -2.98 8.73
N GLY A 371 -3.24 -2.96 8.33
CA GLY A 371 -2.84 -3.32 6.96
C GLY A 371 -3.17 -4.77 6.61
N ALA A 372 -2.84 -5.72 7.48
CA ALA A 372 -3.19 -7.13 7.28
C ALA A 372 -4.72 -7.32 7.23
N HIS A 373 -5.47 -6.62 8.10
CA HIS A 373 -6.93 -6.61 8.08
C HIS A 373 -7.45 -6.08 6.74
N THR A 374 -6.94 -4.96 6.27
CA THR A 374 -7.37 -4.35 5.00
C THR A 374 -7.14 -5.29 3.81
N LEU A 375 -6.06 -6.08 3.83
CA LEU A 375 -5.75 -7.08 2.81
C LEU A 375 -6.40 -8.45 3.05
N PHE A 376 -7.34 -8.57 3.99
CA PHE A 376 -8.02 -9.82 4.36
C PHE A 376 -7.05 -10.95 4.78
N LYS A 377 -5.99 -10.60 5.50
CA LYS A 377 -4.94 -11.52 5.97
C LYS A 377 -4.65 -11.38 7.47
N ASP A 378 -5.56 -10.79 8.24
CA ASP A 378 -5.43 -10.58 9.67
C ASP A 378 -5.50 -11.89 10.49
N ASP A 379 -6.04 -12.95 9.92
CA ASP A 379 -5.94 -14.31 10.45
C ASP A 379 -4.53 -14.93 10.27
N VAL A 380 -3.79 -14.49 9.24
CA VAL A 380 -2.48 -15.04 8.86
C VAL A 380 -1.32 -14.18 9.36
N SER A 381 -1.42 -12.84 9.29
CA SER A 381 -0.30 -11.92 9.50
C SER A 381 -0.70 -10.68 10.33
N GLY A 382 0.15 -9.66 10.37
CA GLY A 382 -0.12 -8.38 11.03
C GLY A 382 0.10 -8.37 12.54
N SER A 383 0.37 -9.52 13.17
CA SER A 383 0.72 -9.62 14.58
C SER A 383 1.67 -10.79 14.85
N LEU A 384 2.49 -10.70 15.91
CA LEU A 384 3.32 -11.78 16.40
C LEU A 384 2.55 -12.62 17.42
N ALA A 385 1.63 -13.45 16.93
CA ALA A 385 0.86 -14.37 17.76
C ALA A 385 1.18 -15.81 17.36
N PRO A 386 1.25 -16.76 18.31
CA PRO A 386 1.45 -18.16 18.00
C PRO A 386 0.43 -18.68 16.98
N GLY A 387 0.89 -19.41 15.98
CA GLY A 387 0.10 -19.93 14.87
C GLY A 387 0.03 -19.03 13.64
N LYS A 388 0.22 -17.73 13.77
CA LYS A 388 0.35 -16.82 12.62
C LYS A 388 1.66 -17.01 11.88
N ALA A 389 1.71 -16.54 10.66
CA ALA A 389 2.91 -16.59 9.84
C ALA A 389 4.08 -15.81 10.47
N GLY A 390 5.29 -16.29 10.23
CA GLY A 390 6.52 -15.62 10.61
C GLY A 390 6.83 -14.41 9.73
N ASP A 391 5.89 -13.46 9.66
CA ASP A 391 6.01 -12.20 8.93
C ASP A 391 6.42 -11.11 9.93
N LEU A 392 7.70 -10.82 10.00
CA LEU A 392 8.24 -9.87 10.96
C LEU A 392 9.46 -9.12 10.43
N ILE A 393 9.73 -7.99 11.05
CA ILE A 393 10.91 -7.18 10.80
C ILE A 393 11.72 -6.95 12.07
N LEU A 394 13.04 -6.78 11.88
CA LEU A 394 13.93 -6.24 12.89
C LEU A 394 14.33 -4.83 12.49
N VAL A 395 14.00 -3.86 13.35
CA VAL A 395 14.35 -2.45 13.17
C VAL A 395 15.46 -2.10 14.15
N ASP A 396 16.60 -1.67 13.62
CA ASP A 396 17.77 -1.29 14.41
C ASP A 396 17.61 0.12 14.99
N LEU A 397 17.57 0.24 16.30
CA LEU A 397 17.50 1.51 17.01
C LEU A 397 18.87 2.02 17.52
N ALA A 398 19.95 1.31 17.23
CA ALA A 398 21.31 1.70 17.61
C ALA A 398 21.99 2.57 16.53
N LYS A 399 21.19 3.33 15.76
CA LYS A 399 21.65 4.23 14.70
C LYS A 399 21.58 5.69 15.14
N ALA A 400 22.34 6.55 14.46
CA ALA A 400 22.43 7.97 14.80
C ALA A 400 21.06 8.67 14.80
N GLU A 401 20.19 8.32 13.83
CA GLU A 401 18.86 8.90 13.69
C GLU A 401 17.86 8.44 14.77
N THR A 402 18.12 7.30 15.43
CA THR A 402 17.24 6.73 16.46
C THR A 402 17.82 6.79 17.87
N ALA A 403 19.14 7.03 18.00
CA ALA A 403 19.79 7.15 19.30
C ALA A 403 19.51 8.53 19.96
N PRO A 404 19.46 8.62 21.32
CA PRO A 404 19.57 7.52 22.26
C PRO A 404 18.23 6.78 22.45
N SER A 405 18.26 5.45 22.36
CA SER A 405 17.06 4.61 22.50
C SER A 405 16.91 3.90 23.86
N HIS A 406 17.89 4.07 24.74
CA HIS A 406 17.94 3.36 26.03
C HIS A 406 16.81 3.75 26.98
N ALA A 407 16.34 2.79 27.76
CA ALA A 407 15.34 2.93 28.80
C ALA A 407 14.01 3.54 28.31
N ASN A 408 13.67 3.30 27.07
CA ASN A 408 12.68 4.14 26.45
C ASN A 408 11.30 3.49 26.42
N ARG A 409 10.40 3.98 27.26
CA ARG A 409 8.95 3.76 27.12
C ARG A 409 8.37 4.39 25.84
N ARG A 410 9.24 5.00 25.00
CA ARG A 410 8.86 5.74 23.79
C ARG A 410 9.25 5.01 22.50
N VAL A 411 9.52 3.71 22.53
CA VAL A 411 9.91 2.96 21.31
C VAL A 411 8.90 3.13 20.18
N PRO A 412 7.57 3.09 20.38
CA PRO A 412 6.62 3.42 19.29
C PRO A 412 6.84 4.82 18.71
N GLY A 413 7.09 5.81 19.57
CA GLY A 413 7.40 7.18 19.13
C GLY A 413 8.69 7.26 18.32
N LEU A 414 9.77 6.54 18.72
CA LEU A 414 11.01 6.48 17.95
C LEU A 414 10.81 5.82 16.58
N LEU A 415 10.05 4.73 16.53
CA LEU A 415 9.72 4.08 15.26
C LEU A 415 8.98 5.02 14.32
N VAL A 416 8.02 5.79 14.81
CA VAL A 416 7.22 6.69 13.96
C VAL A 416 7.98 7.96 13.61
N TRP A 417 8.66 8.60 14.58
CA TRP A 417 9.18 9.96 14.39
C TRP A 417 10.66 10.04 14.05
N ALA A 418 11.43 8.98 14.29
CA ALA A 418 12.87 8.97 14.09
C ALA A 418 13.35 7.89 13.10
N ALA A 419 12.82 6.68 13.18
CA ALA A 419 13.26 5.60 12.31
C ALA A 419 13.01 5.91 10.82
N GLN A 420 13.83 5.33 9.97
CA GLN A 420 13.81 5.44 8.51
C GLN A 420 13.87 4.04 7.88
N SER A 421 13.67 3.93 6.57
CA SER A 421 13.80 2.65 5.88
C SER A 421 15.19 2.03 6.07
N SER A 422 16.24 2.84 6.16
CA SER A 422 17.60 2.39 6.48
C SER A 422 17.76 1.78 7.88
N SER A 423 16.79 1.99 8.77
CA SER A 423 16.76 1.36 10.10
C SER A 423 16.26 -0.09 10.05
N VAL A 424 15.62 -0.53 8.96
CA VAL A 424 15.21 -1.93 8.78
C VAL A 424 16.45 -2.79 8.51
N ASP A 425 16.68 -3.75 9.40
CA ASP A 425 17.85 -4.64 9.34
C ASP A 425 17.51 -5.98 8.69
N THR A 426 16.40 -6.59 9.10
CA THR A 426 16.02 -7.94 8.67
C THR A 426 14.51 -8.01 8.41
N VAL A 427 14.12 -8.72 7.35
CA VAL A 427 12.72 -8.95 7.00
C VAL A 427 12.49 -10.44 6.82
N PHE A 428 11.46 -10.96 7.49
CA PHE A 428 10.98 -12.34 7.33
C PHE A 428 9.56 -12.35 6.77
N VAL A 429 9.29 -13.25 5.82
CA VAL A 429 7.96 -13.57 5.34
C VAL A 429 7.75 -15.08 5.39
N ALA A 430 6.69 -15.52 6.07
CA ALA A 430 6.44 -16.93 6.34
C ALA A 430 7.68 -17.66 6.88
N GLY A 431 8.43 -16.99 7.77
CA GLY A 431 9.65 -17.50 8.39
C GLY A 431 10.89 -17.54 7.50
N GLU A 432 10.78 -17.17 6.26
CA GLU A 432 11.89 -17.04 5.32
C GLU A 432 12.50 -15.66 5.40
N LYS A 433 13.83 -15.58 5.55
CA LYS A 433 14.56 -14.32 5.60
C LYS A 433 14.75 -13.79 4.17
N LEU A 434 14.10 -12.66 3.85
CA LEU A 434 14.18 -12.01 2.54
C LEU A 434 15.17 -10.84 2.50
N ILE A 435 15.34 -10.16 3.64
CA ILE A 435 16.35 -9.12 3.84
C ILE A 435 17.20 -9.50 5.06
N GLU A 436 18.52 -9.36 4.95
CA GLU A 436 19.49 -9.51 6.03
C GLU A 436 20.51 -8.38 5.99
N ALA A 437 20.71 -7.70 7.10
CA ALA A 437 21.58 -6.53 7.20
C ALA A 437 21.31 -5.48 6.10
N GLY A 438 20.02 -5.26 5.79
CA GLY A 438 19.56 -4.32 4.76
C GLY A 438 19.80 -4.75 3.31
N ARG A 439 20.19 -6.00 3.07
CA ARG A 439 20.47 -6.57 1.74
C ARG A 439 19.49 -7.70 1.40
N SER A 440 19.12 -7.80 0.14
CA SER A 440 18.31 -8.92 -0.34
C SER A 440 19.08 -10.24 -0.23
N THR A 441 18.39 -11.30 0.23
CA THR A 441 18.92 -12.66 0.28
C THR A 441 18.57 -13.46 -0.97
N ARG A 442 17.68 -12.95 -1.81
CA ARG A 442 17.18 -13.63 -3.01
C ARG A 442 17.70 -13.03 -4.30
N TRP A 443 17.87 -11.71 -4.33
CA TRP A 443 18.09 -10.96 -5.54
C TRP A 443 19.45 -10.26 -5.55
N ASN A 444 20.07 -10.22 -6.71
CA ASN A 444 21.18 -9.31 -6.97
C ASN A 444 20.60 -7.89 -7.19
N GLU A 445 20.82 -7.02 -6.24
CA GLU A 445 20.28 -5.66 -6.25
C GLU A 445 20.79 -4.84 -7.44
N ASP A 446 22.07 -4.99 -7.80
CA ASP A 446 22.70 -4.24 -8.91
C ASP A 446 22.12 -4.65 -10.27
N GLU A 447 21.83 -5.94 -10.46
CA GLU A 447 21.17 -6.44 -11.68
C GLU A 447 19.75 -5.92 -11.81
N ILE A 448 18.98 -5.90 -10.70
CA ILE A 448 17.60 -5.37 -10.72
C ILE A 448 17.58 -3.89 -11.07
N ILE A 449 18.51 -3.11 -10.52
CA ILE A 449 18.63 -1.69 -10.84
C ILE A 449 19.00 -1.50 -12.30
N ALA A 450 20.01 -2.22 -12.81
CA ALA A 450 20.44 -2.13 -14.20
C ALA A 450 19.33 -2.53 -15.18
N ASP A 451 18.60 -3.62 -14.90
CA ASP A 451 17.46 -4.06 -15.70
C ASP A 451 16.36 -3.00 -15.80
N ALA A 452 16.03 -2.37 -14.68
CA ALA A 452 15.00 -1.34 -14.64
C ALA A 452 15.43 -0.05 -15.38
N GLU A 453 16.68 0.37 -15.24
CA GLU A 453 17.26 1.51 -15.97
C GLU A 453 17.22 1.24 -17.49
N GLN A 454 17.58 0.02 -17.92
CA GLN A 454 17.53 -0.34 -19.34
C GLN A 454 16.10 -0.31 -19.89
N VAL A 455 15.13 -0.88 -19.14
CA VAL A 455 13.71 -0.86 -19.55
C VAL A 455 13.21 0.58 -19.72
N LEU A 456 13.57 1.47 -18.78
CA LEU A 456 13.15 2.87 -18.86
C LEU A 456 13.81 3.59 -20.05
N ALA A 457 15.10 3.33 -20.31
CA ALA A 457 15.81 3.88 -21.47
C ALA A 457 15.19 3.42 -22.79
N ASP A 458 14.83 2.15 -22.91
CA ASP A 458 14.17 1.59 -24.10
C ASP A 458 12.80 2.24 -24.32
N ILE A 459 11.98 2.34 -23.28
CA ILE A 459 10.66 2.99 -23.36
C ILE A 459 10.81 4.47 -23.75
N ALA A 460 11.80 5.16 -23.18
CA ALA A 460 12.06 6.57 -23.53
C ALA A 460 12.43 6.72 -25.01
N ALA A 461 13.29 5.85 -25.53
CA ALA A 461 13.67 5.85 -26.95
C ALA A 461 12.49 5.53 -27.87
N GLU A 462 11.64 4.57 -27.52
CA GLU A 462 10.47 4.15 -28.32
C GLU A 462 9.34 5.20 -28.33
N THR A 463 9.19 5.98 -27.26
CA THR A 463 8.03 6.86 -27.04
C THR A 463 8.35 8.33 -27.15
N GLY A 464 9.62 8.72 -27.20
CA GLY A 464 10.04 10.12 -27.06
C GLY A 464 9.74 10.68 -25.69
N TYR A 465 9.62 9.84 -24.68
CA TYR A 465 9.10 10.17 -23.37
C TYR A 465 9.92 11.26 -22.65
N ALA A 466 11.26 11.26 -22.79
CA ALA A 466 12.11 12.31 -22.22
C ALA A 466 11.72 13.70 -22.70
N GLU A 467 11.16 13.81 -23.91
CA GLU A 467 10.66 15.05 -24.51
C GLU A 467 9.22 15.37 -24.07
N MET A 468 8.48 14.38 -23.55
CA MET A 468 7.10 14.56 -23.08
C MET A 468 7.01 15.15 -21.67
N LEU A 469 8.11 15.15 -20.92
CA LEU A 469 8.19 15.92 -19.69
C LEU A 469 8.18 17.38 -20.10
N PRO A 470 7.12 18.15 -19.78
CA PRO A 470 7.10 19.55 -20.13
C PRO A 470 8.35 20.21 -19.53
N PRO A 471 9.12 20.98 -20.32
CA PRO A 471 10.26 21.70 -19.77
C PRO A 471 9.78 22.55 -18.60
N ARG A 472 10.61 22.66 -17.55
CA ARG A 472 10.29 23.57 -16.45
C ARG A 472 10.06 24.95 -17.04
N THR A 473 8.90 25.54 -16.74
CA THR A 473 8.57 26.88 -17.25
C THR A 473 9.59 27.87 -16.68
N PRO A 474 10.24 28.69 -17.51
CA PRO A 474 11.13 29.73 -17.02
C PRO A 474 10.43 30.56 -15.94
N GLY A 475 11.09 30.77 -14.79
CA GLY A 475 10.54 31.48 -13.65
C GLY A 475 9.79 30.65 -12.60
N GLN A 476 9.66 29.32 -12.77
CA GLN A 476 9.09 28.43 -11.76
C GLN A 476 10.01 28.17 -10.56
N SER A 477 11.31 28.44 -10.67
CA SER A 477 12.24 28.35 -9.54
C SER A 477 12.77 29.72 -9.15
N PHE A 478 13.06 29.92 -7.87
CA PHE A 478 13.63 31.17 -7.34
C PHE A 478 14.94 31.55 -8.03
N ARG A 479 15.75 30.53 -8.44
CA ARG A 479 16.93 30.71 -9.30
C ARG A 479 16.86 29.72 -10.44
N GLN A 480 17.19 30.17 -11.65
CA GLN A 480 17.25 29.30 -12.81
C GLN A 480 18.44 28.32 -12.67
N TRP A 481 18.18 27.04 -12.84
CA TRP A 481 19.20 26.01 -12.92
C TRP A 481 19.55 25.79 -14.41
N ASN A 482 20.83 25.76 -14.72
CA ASN A 482 21.31 25.48 -16.08
C ASN A 482 21.76 24.03 -16.14
N TYR A 483 21.03 23.23 -16.88
CA TYR A 483 21.41 21.82 -17.17
C TYR A 483 22.25 21.84 -18.44
N LEU A 484 23.57 21.52 -18.31
CA LEU A 484 24.57 21.54 -19.39
C LEU A 484 24.68 20.17 -20.06
#